data_9c55128da36a06c7f7f1af395952d178
#
_entry.id   9c55128da36a06c7f7f1af395952d178
#
_cell.length_a   1.000
_cell.length_b   1.000
_cell.length_c   1.000
_cell.angle_alpha   90.00
_cell.angle_beta   90.00
_cell.angle_gamma   90.00
#
_symmetry.space_group_name_H-M   'P 1'
#
loop_
_entity.id
_entity.type
_entity.pdbx_description
1 polymer ?
#
loop_
_entity_poly.entity_id
_entity_poly.type
_entity_poly.pdbx_seq_one_letter_code
_entity_poly.pdbx_strand_id
1 'polypeptide(L)'
;MTQGELGAFIQTHLRESGVEVVLSGGSAVGIHSVGEYVSLDLDMVNCYLMKRSAIRESLEEIGFMEKARYFIHPDTKYLVEFPPGLLTVEDEPVKQVDEIKLSTGVLRVISPTDCVKDRLATYYHWGDRQGLAQAIMVARSNKIDIDELKR
;
A
#
# COMPACT_ATOMS: atom_id res chain seq x y z
N MET A 1 9.65 -5.10 13.67
CA MET A 1 8.33 -5.29 13.03
C MET A 1 8.48 -5.74 11.59
N THR A 2 7.60 -6.61 11.15
CA THR A 2 7.49 -6.93 9.74
C THR A 2 6.90 -5.73 8.99
N GLN A 3 6.96 -5.76 7.67
CA GLN A 3 6.38 -4.70 6.84
C GLN A 3 4.88 -4.52 7.11
N GLY A 4 4.14 -5.64 7.21
CA GLY A 4 2.70 -5.58 7.51
C GLY A 4 2.40 -5.04 8.90
N GLU A 5 3.17 -5.45 9.90
CA GLU A 5 3.01 -4.95 11.26
C GLU A 5 3.29 -3.45 11.35
N LEU A 6 4.33 -2.98 10.68
CA LEU A 6 4.64 -1.55 10.63
C LEU A 6 3.53 -0.78 9.92
N GLY A 7 3.04 -1.31 8.79
CA GLY A 7 1.94 -0.71 8.06
C GLY A 7 0.68 -0.56 8.91
N ALA A 8 0.32 -1.63 9.64
CA ALA A 8 -0.84 -1.61 10.53
C ALA A 8 -0.66 -0.59 11.67
N PHE A 9 0.53 -0.51 12.24
CA PHE A 9 0.86 0.45 13.28
C PHE A 9 0.70 1.90 12.80
N ILE A 10 1.27 2.21 11.64
CA ILE A 10 1.19 3.54 11.04
C ILE A 10 -0.25 3.91 10.71
N GLN A 11 -0.99 3.00 10.08
CA GLN A 11 -2.38 3.25 9.71
C GLN A 11 -3.27 3.50 10.91
N THR A 12 -3.06 2.75 11.99
CA THR A 12 -3.80 2.93 13.24
C THR A 12 -3.53 4.30 13.84
N HIS A 13 -2.26 4.71 13.88
CA HIS A 13 -1.88 6.02 14.40
C HIS A 13 -2.46 7.16 13.56
N LEU A 14 -2.37 7.05 12.24
CA LEU A 14 -2.92 8.04 11.32
C LEU A 14 -4.44 8.18 11.48
N ARG A 15 -5.13 7.05 11.67
CA ARG A 15 -6.59 7.05 11.87
C ARG A 15 -6.99 7.82 13.12
N GLU A 16 -6.20 7.75 14.17
CA GLU A 16 -6.42 8.53 15.39
C GLU A 16 -6.36 10.04 15.14
N SER A 17 -5.62 10.44 14.10
CA SER A 17 -5.52 11.84 13.65
C SER A 17 -6.53 12.19 12.55
N GLY A 18 -7.45 11.27 12.23
CA GLY A 18 -8.45 11.48 11.19
C GLY A 18 -7.95 11.23 9.78
N VAL A 19 -6.79 10.61 9.61
CA VAL A 19 -6.21 10.30 8.30
C VAL A 19 -6.42 8.83 7.98
N GLU A 20 -7.12 8.54 6.88
CA GLU A 20 -7.31 7.17 6.42
C GLU A 20 -6.51 6.89 5.17
N VAL A 21 -5.68 5.85 5.21
CA VAL A 21 -4.83 5.42 4.12
C VAL A 21 -4.92 3.92 3.93
N VAL A 22 -4.57 3.45 2.73
CA VAL A 22 -4.60 2.03 2.36
C VAL A 22 -3.27 1.69 1.71
N LEU A 23 -2.74 0.52 2.06
CA LEU A 23 -1.49 0.01 1.48
C LEU A 23 -1.74 -0.40 0.03
N SER A 24 -0.87 0.02 -0.87
CA SER A 24 -0.98 -0.21 -2.30
C SER A 24 0.39 -0.51 -2.92
N GLY A 25 0.48 -0.51 -4.24
CA GLY A 25 1.74 -0.63 -4.96
C GLY A 25 2.50 -1.91 -4.68
N GLY A 26 3.83 -1.82 -4.74
CA GLY A 26 4.72 -2.96 -4.49
C GLY A 26 4.61 -3.53 -3.07
N SER A 27 4.29 -2.69 -2.09
CA SER A 27 4.09 -3.16 -0.71
C SER A 27 2.87 -4.07 -0.58
N ALA A 28 1.79 -3.80 -1.32
CA ALA A 28 0.64 -4.69 -1.37
C ALA A 28 1.00 -6.03 -2.01
N VAL A 29 1.87 -6.02 -3.03
CA VAL A 29 2.40 -7.26 -3.63
C VAL A 29 3.13 -8.09 -2.57
N GLY A 30 3.95 -7.45 -1.74
CA GLY A 30 4.67 -8.14 -0.66
C GLY A 30 3.73 -8.84 0.30
N ILE A 31 2.65 -8.19 0.69
CA ILE A 31 1.65 -8.76 1.59
C ILE A 31 0.90 -9.94 0.92
N HIS A 32 0.39 -9.74 -0.30
CA HIS A 32 -0.44 -10.74 -0.97
C HIS A 32 0.35 -11.91 -1.60
N SER A 33 1.63 -11.73 -1.85
CA SER A 33 2.48 -12.81 -2.36
C SER A 33 3.05 -13.70 -1.26
N VAL A 34 2.67 -13.46 -0.01
CA VAL A 34 3.14 -14.20 1.17
C VAL A 34 4.67 -14.19 1.26
N GLY A 35 5.26 -13.01 1.05
CA GLY A 35 6.69 -12.81 1.15
C GLY A 35 7.52 -13.23 -0.07
N GLU A 36 6.89 -13.68 -1.14
CA GLU A 36 7.61 -14.01 -2.38
C GLU A 36 8.27 -12.77 -3.00
N TYR A 37 7.61 -11.63 -2.89
CA TYR A 37 8.16 -10.33 -3.27
C TYR A 37 8.42 -9.50 -2.02
N VAL A 38 9.58 -8.87 -1.93
CA VAL A 38 9.94 -8.02 -0.80
C VAL A 38 10.18 -6.60 -1.31
N SER A 39 9.43 -5.64 -0.75
CA SER A 39 9.61 -4.21 -1.02
C SER A 39 10.08 -3.52 0.25
N LEU A 40 10.95 -2.52 0.11
CA LEU A 40 11.36 -1.66 1.23
C LEU A 40 10.42 -0.47 1.41
N ASP A 41 9.56 -0.21 0.44
CA ASP A 41 8.63 0.92 0.45
C ASP A 41 7.27 0.48 0.99
N LEU A 42 6.64 1.37 1.74
CA LEU A 42 5.25 1.25 2.15
C LEU A 42 4.47 2.35 1.42
N ASP A 43 3.69 1.97 0.41
CA ASP A 43 2.90 2.91 -0.38
C ASP A 43 1.53 3.11 0.27
N MET A 44 1.38 4.23 0.97
CA MET A 44 0.15 4.58 1.68
C MET A 44 -0.64 5.59 0.88
N VAL A 45 -1.77 5.17 0.33
CA VAL A 45 -2.59 6.03 -0.52
C VAL A 45 -3.78 6.57 0.27
N ASN A 46 -4.02 7.88 0.15
CA ASN A 46 -5.11 8.54 0.85
C ASN A 46 -6.47 8.10 0.33
N CYS A 47 -7.39 7.81 1.26
CA CYS A 47 -8.78 7.55 0.92
C CYS A 47 -9.54 8.86 0.69
N TYR A 48 -9.10 9.94 1.34
CA TYR A 48 -9.67 11.28 1.24
C TYR A 48 -8.55 12.28 0.99
N LEU A 49 -8.91 13.48 0.50
CA LEU A 49 -7.93 14.54 0.27
C LEU A 49 -7.46 15.10 1.62
N MET A 50 -6.30 14.65 2.06
CA MET A 50 -5.66 15.11 3.30
C MET A 50 -4.41 15.91 2.98
N LYS A 51 -4.18 16.96 3.75
CA LYS A 51 -2.97 17.76 3.59
C LYS A 51 -1.74 16.97 4.04
N ARG A 52 -0.66 17.07 3.27
CA ARG A 52 0.60 16.42 3.63
C ARG A 52 1.12 16.88 5.00
N SER A 53 0.86 18.14 5.38
CA SER A 53 1.24 18.65 6.69
C SER A 53 0.57 17.90 7.84
N ALA A 54 -0.70 17.51 7.69
CA ALA A 54 -1.41 16.73 8.70
C ALA A 54 -0.81 15.33 8.84
N ILE A 55 -0.44 14.71 7.72
CA ILE A 55 0.22 13.40 7.72
C ILE A 55 1.58 13.52 8.40
N ARG A 56 2.36 14.53 8.04
CA ARG A 56 3.69 14.77 8.61
C ARG A 56 3.62 14.96 10.12
N GLU A 57 2.73 15.80 10.60
CA GLU A 57 2.56 16.05 12.03
C GLU A 57 2.23 14.77 12.80
N SER A 58 1.33 13.97 12.27
CA SER A 58 0.95 12.69 12.88
C SER A 58 2.13 11.73 12.93
N LEU A 59 2.89 11.61 11.86
CA LEU A 59 4.03 10.70 11.79
C LEU A 59 5.19 11.15 12.66
N GLU A 60 5.39 12.47 12.81
CA GLU A 60 6.42 13.00 13.70
C GLU A 60 6.18 12.59 15.15
N GLU A 61 4.93 12.46 15.56
CA GLU A 61 4.57 12.01 16.91
C GLU A 61 5.13 10.62 17.25
N ILE A 62 5.34 9.78 16.24
CA ILE A 62 5.88 8.43 16.42
C ILE A 62 7.30 8.27 15.89
N GLY A 63 7.99 9.39 15.67
CA GLY A 63 9.41 9.40 15.37
C GLY A 63 9.80 9.35 13.88
N PHE A 64 8.84 9.45 12.98
CA PHE A 64 9.14 9.54 11.56
C PHE A 64 9.52 10.97 11.17
N MET A 65 10.47 11.08 10.24
CA MET A 65 10.92 12.35 9.69
C MET A 65 10.76 12.35 8.19
N GLU A 66 10.30 13.46 7.65
CA GLU A 66 10.20 13.62 6.20
C GLU A 66 11.58 13.83 5.58
N LYS A 67 11.89 13.05 4.56
CA LYS A 67 13.12 13.18 3.78
C LYS A 67 12.79 13.00 2.30
N ALA A 68 12.85 14.08 1.52
CA ALA A 68 12.38 14.10 0.13
C ALA A 68 10.91 13.68 0.09
N ARG A 69 10.56 12.66 -0.70
CA ARG A 69 9.17 12.18 -0.80
C ARG A 69 8.83 11.08 0.22
N TYR A 70 9.80 10.66 1.04
CA TYR A 70 9.63 9.58 2.00
C TYR A 70 9.55 10.07 3.42
N PHE A 71 9.00 9.23 4.29
CA PHE A 71 9.12 9.37 5.74
C PHE A 71 10.00 8.22 6.24
N ILE A 72 11.00 8.54 7.06
CA ILE A 72 11.98 7.59 7.56
C ILE A 72 11.97 7.56 9.08
N HIS A 73 12.36 6.43 9.65
CA HIS A 73 12.46 6.22 11.09
C HIS A 73 13.76 5.47 11.40
N PRO A 74 14.50 5.87 12.47
CA PRO A 74 15.80 5.24 12.76
C PRO A 74 15.70 3.76 13.16
N ASP A 75 14.54 3.31 13.64
CA ASP A 75 14.37 1.94 14.10
C ASP A 75 13.83 0.98 13.03
N THR A 76 13.65 1.44 11.81
CA THR A 76 13.19 0.58 10.71
C THR A 76 13.90 0.93 9.40
N LYS A 77 14.08 -0.09 8.57
CA LYS A 77 14.64 0.09 7.22
C LYS A 77 13.57 0.47 6.19
N TYR A 78 12.28 0.32 6.53
CA TYR A 78 11.21 0.59 5.58
C TYR A 78 11.00 2.08 5.38
N LEU A 79 10.74 2.45 4.11
CA LEU A 79 10.45 3.82 3.70
C LEU A 79 8.95 3.95 3.51
N VAL A 80 8.35 5.00 4.06
CA VAL A 80 6.92 5.24 3.92
C VAL A 80 6.71 6.34 2.90
N GLU A 81 5.88 6.08 1.89
CA GLU A 81 5.59 7.02 0.83
C GLU A 81 4.08 7.25 0.74
N PHE A 82 3.70 8.51 0.49
CA PHE A 82 2.31 8.91 0.26
C PHE A 82 2.20 9.47 -1.15
N PRO A 83 1.96 8.60 -2.15
CA PRO A 83 1.80 9.07 -3.52
C PRO A 83 0.66 10.08 -3.63
N PRO A 84 0.76 11.07 -4.54
CA PRO A 84 -0.30 12.05 -4.72
C PRO A 84 -1.57 11.41 -5.26
N GLY A 85 -2.73 12.01 -4.95
CA GLY A 85 -4.02 11.58 -5.43
C GLY A 85 -4.75 10.65 -4.48
N LEU A 86 -5.95 10.28 -4.87
CA LEU A 86 -6.81 9.38 -4.12
C LEU A 86 -6.58 7.93 -4.54
N LEU A 87 -7.09 7.01 -3.72
CA LEU A 87 -6.96 5.58 -3.98
C LEU A 87 -7.75 5.16 -5.22
N THR A 88 -7.02 4.88 -6.31
CA THR A 88 -7.60 4.42 -7.56
C THR A 88 -6.75 3.29 -8.16
N VAL A 89 -7.39 2.48 -9.02
CA VAL A 89 -6.71 1.51 -9.86
C VAL A 89 -7.19 1.75 -11.28
N GLU A 90 -6.28 2.06 -12.20
CA GLU A 90 -6.60 2.43 -13.59
C GLU A 90 -7.64 3.55 -13.66
N ASP A 91 -7.46 4.61 -12.86
CA ASP A 91 -8.34 5.78 -12.78
C ASP A 91 -9.74 5.49 -12.24
N GLU A 92 -10.01 4.27 -11.78
CA GLU A 92 -11.26 3.91 -11.12
C GLU A 92 -11.08 3.89 -9.61
N PRO A 93 -12.02 4.47 -8.83
CA PRO A 93 -11.95 4.39 -7.37
C PRO A 93 -11.97 2.94 -6.89
N VAL A 94 -11.14 2.62 -5.91
CA VAL A 94 -11.15 1.30 -5.28
C VAL A 94 -12.38 1.18 -4.40
N LYS A 95 -13.19 0.15 -4.65
CA LYS A 95 -14.47 -0.06 -3.96
C LYS A 95 -14.33 -0.99 -2.75
N GLN A 96 -13.30 -1.84 -2.74
CA GLN A 96 -13.15 -2.87 -1.73
C GLN A 96 -11.71 -2.91 -1.23
N VAL A 97 -11.56 -2.90 0.09
CA VAL A 97 -10.26 -2.92 0.77
C VAL A 97 -10.24 -4.10 1.71
N ASP A 98 -9.17 -4.88 1.68
CA ASP A 98 -8.98 -5.99 2.60
C ASP A 98 -8.48 -5.48 3.95
N GLU A 99 -8.90 -6.14 5.01
CA GLU A 99 -8.45 -5.86 6.36
C GLU A 99 -7.78 -7.10 6.93
N ILE A 100 -6.52 -6.94 7.35
CA ILE A 100 -5.73 -8.03 7.94
C ILE A 100 -5.40 -7.66 9.38
N LYS A 101 -5.83 -8.50 10.32
CA LYS A 101 -5.55 -8.29 11.75
C LYS A 101 -4.14 -8.75 12.07
N LEU A 102 -3.34 -7.83 12.61
CA LEU A 102 -1.97 -8.08 13.01
C LEU A 102 -1.78 -7.63 14.46
N SER A 103 -0.65 -7.97 15.05
CA SER A 103 -0.36 -7.66 16.46
C SER A 103 -0.36 -6.15 16.76
N THR A 104 -0.05 -5.32 15.78
CA THR A 104 0.05 -3.85 15.92
C THR A 104 -1.22 -3.11 15.54
N GLY A 105 -2.23 -3.81 15.02
CA GLY A 105 -3.48 -3.22 14.58
C GLY A 105 -4.02 -3.89 13.34
N VAL A 106 -4.97 -3.25 12.69
CA VAL A 106 -5.55 -3.75 11.44
C VAL A 106 -4.85 -3.09 10.26
N LEU A 107 -4.30 -3.90 9.37
CA LEU A 107 -3.70 -3.43 8.12
C LEU A 107 -4.79 -3.37 7.06
N ARG A 108 -4.98 -2.19 6.47
CA ARG A 108 -5.86 -2.01 5.32
C ARG A 108 -5.03 -2.00 4.06
N VAL A 109 -5.35 -2.88 3.13
CA VAL A 109 -4.59 -3.09 1.90
C VAL A 109 -5.56 -3.32 0.75
N ILE A 110 -5.20 -2.89 -0.48
CA ILE A 110 -6.03 -3.17 -1.65
C ILE A 110 -6.18 -4.69 -1.81
N SER A 111 -7.31 -5.12 -2.36
CA SER A 111 -7.58 -6.55 -2.55
C SER A 111 -6.55 -7.19 -3.48
N PRO A 112 -6.36 -8.52 -3.41
CA PRO A 112 -5.48 -9.22 -4.37
C PRO A 112 -5.86 -8.94 -5.81
N THR A 113 -7.15 -8.91 -6.15
CA THR A 113 -7.63 -8.62 -7.50
C THR A 113 -7.23 -7.22 -7.95
N ASP A 114 -7.44 -6.21 -7.12
CA ASP A 114 -7.03 -4.84 -7.43
C ASP A 114 -5.51 -4.71 -7.53
N CYS A 115 -4.77 -5.44 -6.70
CA CYS A 115 -3.32 -5.47 -6.75
C CYS A 115 -2.83 -6.04 -8.08
N VAL A 116 -3.41 -7.15 -8.55
CA VAL A 116 -3.08 -7.74 -9.86
C VAL A 116 -3.42 -6.76 -10.98
N LYS A 117 -4.59 -6.15 -10.92
CA LYS A 117 -5.04 -5.17 -11.92
C LYS A 117 -4.08 -3.98 -12.01
N ASP A 118 -3.67 -3.44 -10.87
CA ASP A 118 -2.73 -2.34 -10.80
C ASP A 118 -1.36 -2.71 -11.39
N ARG A 119 -0.84 -3.89 -11.06
CA ARG A 119 0.45 -4.35 -11.57
C ARG A 119 0.41 -4.66 -13.07
N LEU A 120 -0.69 -5.21 -13.57
CA LEU A 120 -0.88 -5.42 -15.00
C LEU A 120 -0.97 -4.09 -15.75
N ALA A 121 -1.61 -3.09 -15.18
CA ALA A 121 -1.66 -1.76 -15.78
C ALA A 121 -0.26 -1.16 -15.94
N THR A 122 0.60 -1.33 -14.94
CA THR A 122 2.00 -0.89 -15.01
C THR A 122 2.74 -1.58 -16.17
N TYR A 123 2.49 -2.86 -16.37
CA TYR A 123 3.07 -3.60 -17.48
C TYR A 123 2.54 -3.12 -18.84
N TYR A 124 1.22 -2.99 -18.98
CA TYR A 124 0.60 -2.61 -20.26
C TYR A 124 0.89 -1.16 -20.67
N HIS A 125 0.88 -0.24 -19.73
CA HIS A 125 1.05 1.19 -20.04
C HIS A 125 2.52 1.62 -20.12
N TRP A 126 3.39 0.98 -19.34
CA TRP A 126 4.79 1.40 -19.23
C TRP A 126 5.79 0.34 -19.69
N GLY A 127 5.32 -0.85 -20.08
CA GLY A 127 6.20 -1.96 -20.47
C GLY A 127 7.03 -2.51 -19.32
N ASP A 128 6.62 -2.28 -18.08
CA ASP A 128 7.35 -2.72 -16.90
C ASP A 128 7.13 -4.20 -16.63
N ARG A 129 8.14 -5.00 -16.97
CA ARG A 129 8.09 -6.46 -16.78
C ARG A 129 8.01 -6.86 -15.31
N GLN A 130 8.50 -6.03 -14.42
CA GLN A 130 8.38 -6.27 -12.98
C GLN A 130 6.90 -6.26 -12.57
N GLY A 131 6.11 -5.37 -13.17
CA GLY A 131 4.66 -5.35 -12.93
C GLY A 131 3.99 -6.66 -13.27
N LEU A 132 4.35 -7.25 -14.41
CA LEU A 132 3.82 -8.56 -14.81
C LEU A 132 4.24 -9.66 -13.83
N ALA A 133 5.52 -9.71 -13.45
CA ALA A 133 6.03 -10.69 -12.49
C ALA A 133 5.33 -10.57 -11.14
N GLN A 134 5.12 -9.35 -10.66
CA GLN A 134 4.41 -9.08 -9.41
C GLN A 134 2.95 -9.55 -9.48
N ALA A 135 2.27 -9.29 -10.60
CA ALA A 135 0.88 -9.74 -10.79
C ALA A 135 0.79 -11.27 -10.72
N ILE A 136 1.73 -11.98 -11.33
CA ILE A 136 1.78 -13.44 -11.28
C ILE A 136 1.98 -13.95 -9.86
N MET A 137 2.88 -13.32 -9.09
CA MET A 137 3.13 -13.70 -7.69
C MET A 137 1.87 -13.59 -6.83
N VAL A 138 1.12 -12.51 -6.98
CA VAL A 138 -0.13 -12.30 -6.25
C VAL A 138 -1.18 -13.31 -6.69
N ALA A 139 -1.32 -13.54 -7.99
CA ALA A 139 -2.32 -14.46 -8.53
C ALA A 139 -2.11 -15.90 -8.08
N ARG A 140 -0.85 -16.33 -7.88
CA ARG A 140 -0.53 -17.69 -7.40
C ARG A 140 -1.00 -17.93 -5.96
N SER A 141 -0.96 -16.91 -5.13
CA SER A 141 -1.20 -17.04 -3.69
C SER A 141 -2.62 -16.67 -3.28
N ASN A 142 -3.45 -16.19 -4.22
CA ASN A 142 -4.76 -15.65 -3.90
C ASN A 142 -5.81 -16.05 -4.93
N LYS A 143 -7.07 -16.03 -4.50
CA LYS A 143 -8.19 -16.17 -5.42
C LYS A 143 -8.45 -14.80 -6.06
N ILE A 144 -8.41 -14.76 -7.39
CA ILE A 144 -8.56 -13.53 -8.17
C ILE A 144 -9.89 -13.55 -8.92
N ASP A 145 -10.58 -12.42 -8.92
CA ASP A 145 -11.81 -12.23 -9.68
C ASP A 145 -11.45 -11.93 -11.13
N ILE A 146 -11.54 -12.94 -11.98
CA ILE A 146 -11.17 -12.83 -13.39
C ILE A 146 -12.08 -11.86 -14.14
N ASP A 147 -13.35 -11.80 -13.79
CA ASP A 147 -14.30 -10.92 -14.46
C ASP A 147 -13.95 -9.44 -14.20
N GLU A 148 -13.52 -9.12 -12.99
CA GLU A 148 -13.08 -7.78 -12.64
C GLU A 148 -11.81 -7.39 -13.40
N LEU A 149 -10.90 -8.33 -13.65
CA LEU A 149 -9.68 -8.07 -14.41
C LEU A 149 -9.94 -7.72 -15.89
N LYS A 150 -11.06 -8.20 -16.42
CA LYS A 150 -11.41 -8.00 -17.85
C LYS A 150 -12.06 -6.65 -18.14
N ARG A 151 -12.35 -5.88 -17.13
CA ARG A 151 -12.95 -4.57 -17.29
C ARG A 151 -11.99 -3.54 -17.87
#